data_487390facffe35cadf9f2b0a30a8771c
#
_entry.id   487390facffe35cadf9f2b0a30a8771c
#
_cell.length_a   1.000
_cell.length_b   1.000
_cell.length_c   1.000
_cell.angle_alpha   90.00
_cell.angle_beta   90.00
_cell.angle_gamma   90.00
#
_symmetry.space_group_name_H-M   'P 1'
#
loop_
_entity.id
_entity.type
_entity.pdbx_description
1 polymer ?
#
loop_
_entity_poly.entity_id
_entity_poly.type
_entity_poly.pdbx_seq_one_letter_code
_entity_poly.pdbx_strand_id
1 'polypeptide(L)'
;MKLEGSCHCRAVRFSLESHTPYPFNLCYCSICRKTTGAGGYAINIMGDVTTLKVKGRRNLAYYRARMNGGRSDARRHFCKKCGSHLWLADPSWPQWVYPPAAAIDTKLPKAPERVHLMLGSKASWVPVPKASRKDKHFKDYPEESIEGWHKRRGLYR
;
A
#
# COMPACT_ATOMS: atom_id res chain seq x y z
N MET A 1 -16.08 2.39 0.23
CA MET A 1 -15.75 3.19 1.43
C MET A 1 -14.91 4.37 1.03
N LYS A 2 -15.34 5.59 1.38
CA LYS A 2 -14.53 6.77 1.17
C LYS A 2 -13.33 6.78 2.12
N LEU A 3 -12.14 6.97 1.58
CA LEU A 3 -10.89 7.11 2.33
C LEU A 3 -10.35 8.53 2.14
N GLU A 4 -9.89 9.11 3.23
CA GLU A 4 -9.16 10.37 3.25
C GLU A 4 -7.76 10.11 3.77
N GLY A 5 -6.78 10.82 3.22
CA GLY A 5 -5.38 10.68 3.61
C GLY A 5 -4.58 11.94 3.40
N SER A 6 -3.43 12.00 4.05
CA SER A 6 -2.55 13.15 3.98
C SER A 6 -1.08 12.78 4.18
N CYS A 7 -0.19 13.68 3.76
CA CYS A 7 1.20 13.64 4.21
C CYS A 7 1.32 14.23 5.63
N HIS A 8 2.39 13.91 6.34
CA HIS A 8 2.60 14.37 7.70
C HIS A 8 2.47 15.89 7.86
N CYS A 9 3.04 16.68 6.95
CA CYS A 9 2.95 18.15 7.00
C CYS A 9 1.65 18.72 6.41
N ARG A 10 0.72 17.87 5.97
CA ARG A 10 -0.58 18.23 5.38
C ARG A 10 -0.54 19.13 4.14
N ALA A 11 0.64 19.33 3.54
CA ALA A 11 0.78 20.07 2.29
C ALA A 11 0.15 19.34 1.09
N VAL A 12 -0.02 18.02 1.21
CA VAL A 12 -0.76 17.17 0.27
C VAL A 12 -1.84 16.42 1.05
N ARG A 13 -3.07 16.49 0.54
CA ARG A 13 -4.22 15.73 1.05
C ARG A 13 -4.90 15.06 -0.13
N PHE A 14 -5.48 13.89 0.09
CA PHE A 14 -6.22 13.19 -0.95
C PHE A 14 -7.46 12.50 -0.39
N SER A 15 -8.39 12.19 -1.27
CA SER A 15 -9.49 11.28 -0.98
C SER A 15 -9.75 10.39 -2.18
N LEU A 16 -10.26 9.19 -1.93
CA LEU A 16 -10.65 8.21 -2.95
C LEU A 16 -11.69 7.25 -2.40
N GLU A 17 -12.33 6.48 -3.28
CA GLU A 17 -13.18 5.35 -2.89
C GLU A 17 -12.38 4.05 -2.95
N SER A 18 -12.60 3.18 -1.96
CA SER A 18 -12.03 1.84 -1.91
C SER A 18 -13.12 0.80 -1.66
N HIS A 19 -13.17 -0.22 -2.51
CA HIS A 19 -13.98 -1.41 -2.32
C HIS A 19 -13.28 -2.46 -1.45
N THR A 20 -11.99 -2.24 -1.16
CA THR A 20 -11.11 -3.18 -0.47
C THR A 20 -10.35 -2.53 0.68
N PRO A 21 -11.05 -1.92 1.67
CA PRO A 21 -10.42 -1.03 2.67
C PRO A 21 -9.73 -1.75 3.82
N TYR A 22 -9.73 -3.08 3.87
CA TYR A 22 -9.12 -3.83 4.97
C TYR A 22 -7.60 -3.92 4.83
N PRO A 23 -6.80 -3.45 5.83
CA PRO A 23 -5.34 -3.44 5.79
C PRO A 23 -4.76 -4.80 6.20
N PHE A 24 -4.82 -5.78 5.30
CA PHE A 24 -4.47 -7.18 5.61
C PHE A 24 -3.13 -7.64 5.05
N ASN A 25 -2.62 -7.04 3.95
CA ASN A 25 -1.45 -7.49 3.21
C ASN A 25 -0.19 -6.71 3.58
N LEU A 26 0.72 -7.34 4.32
CA LEU A 26 1.98 -6.76 4.76
C LEU A 26 3.08 -7.13 3.76
N CYS A 27 3.52 -6.17 2.95
CA CYS A 27 4.58 -6.37 1.95
C CYS A 27 5.95 -6.07 2.52
N TYR A 28 6.81 -7.10 2.63
CA TYR A 28 8.16 -7.00 3.18
C TYR A 28 9.25 -6.77 2.11
N CYS A 29 8.89 -6.51 0.86
CA CYS A 29 9.88 -6.27 -0.18
C CYS A 29 10.77 -5.04 0.13
N SER A 30 11.99 -5.05 -0.38
CA SER A 30 12.96 -3.98 -0.13
C SER A 30 12.46 -2.60 -0.55
N ILE A 31 11.63 -2.52 -1.58
CA ILE A 31 11.09 -1.25 -2.08
C ILE A 31 10.03 -0.71 -1.11
N CYS A 32 9.03 -1.53 -0.76
CA CYS A 32 7.95 -1.12 0.15
C CYS A 32 8.49 -0.72 1.53
N ARG A 33 9.36 -1.55 2.15
CA ARG A 33 9.91 -1.23 3.46
C ARG A 33 10.77 0.02 3.48
N LYS A 34 11.55 0.28 2.40
CA LYS A 34 12.43 1.46 2.33
C LYS A 34 11.68 2.75 1.97
N THR A 35 10.60 2.66 1.21
CA THR A 35 9.86 3.85 0.76
C THR A 35 8.70 4.23 1.67
N THR A 36 8.20 3.31 2.50
CA THR A 36 6.99 3.53 3.30
C THR A 36 7.14 3.07 4.74
N GLY A 37 7.89 2.02 4.98
CA GLY A 37 7.65 1.18 6.16
C GLY A 37 8.68 1.25 7.27
N ALA A 38 8.54 2.12 8.26
CA ALA A 38 9.35 2.10 9.48
C ALA A 38 9.30 0.75 10.23
N GLY A 39 8.19 0.02 10.12
CA GLY A 39 8.03 -1.33 10.69
C GLY A 39 8.66 -2.46 9.85
N GLY A 40 9.33 -2.15 8.74
CA GLY A 40 9.96 -3.14 7.87
C GLY A 40 9.03 -3.73 6.80
N TYR A 41 7.82 -3.23 6.67
CA TYR A 41 6.83 -3.59 5.65
C TYR A 41 5.94 -2.40 5.30
N ALA A 42 5.21 -2.49 4.19
CA ALA A 42 4.11 -1.58 3.88
C ALA A 42 2.80 -2.36 3.75
N ILE A 43 1.68 -1.72 4.08
CA ILE A 43 0.33 -2.23 3.82
C ILE A 43 -0.29 -1.33 2.77
N ASN A 44 -0.57 -1.88 1.59
CA ASN A 44 -1.17 -1.13 0.48
C ASN A 44 -2.68 -1.36 0.46
N ILE A 45 -3.43 -0.27 0.42
CA ILE A 45 -4.89 -0.28 0.22
C ILE A 45 -5.14 -0.07 -1.28
N MET A 46 -6.05 -0.80 -1.88
CA MET A 46 -6.42 -0.61 -3.28
C MET A 46 -7.60 0.36 -3.37
N GLY A 47 -7.48 1.40 -4.17
CA GLY A 47 -8.52 2.40 -4.40
C GLY A 47 -8.78 2.64 -5.87
N ASP A 48 -9.98 3.14 -6.20
CA ASP A 48 -10.39 3.51 -7.54
C ASP A 48 -9.73 4.84 -7.94
N VAL A 49 -8.87 4.81 -8.97
CA VAL A 49 -8.14 5.98 -9.44
C VAL A 49 -9.06 7.08 -9.99
N THR A 50 -10.23 6.71 -10.54
CA THR A 50 -11.19 7.66 -11.12
C THR A 50 -11.79 8.58 -10.06
N THR A 51 -11.80 8.12 -8.81
CA THR A 51 -12.32 8.84 -7.66
C THR A 51 -11.26 9.65 -6.91
N LEU A 52 -9.98 9.52 -7.31
CA LEU A 52 -8.86 10.15 -6.63
C LEU A 52 -8.89 11.68 -6.77
N LYS A 53 -9.14 12.36 -5.66
CA LYS A 53 -9.08 13.82 -5.55
C LYS A 53 -7.85 14.21 -4.74
N VAL A 54 -7.06 15.15 -5.25
CA VAL A 54 -5.80 15.57 -4.62
C VAL A 54 -5.77 17.09 -4.45
N LYS A 55 -5.51 17.55 -3.23
CA LYS A 55 -5.19 18.94 -2.89
C LYS A 55 -3.67 19.07 -2.68
N GLY A 56 -3.09 20.18 -3.13
CA GLY A 56 -1.66 20.43 -2.97
C GLY A 56 -0.77 19.71 -3.99
N ARG A 57 -1.26 19.43 -5.19
CA ARG A 57 -0.53 18.73 -6.29
C ARG A 57 0.86 19.31 -6.57
N ARG A 58 1.08 20.62 -6.41
CA ARG A 58 2.38 21.27 -6.59
C ARG A 58 3.48 20.73 -5.65
N ASN A 59 3.08 20.10 -4.54
CA ASN A 59 3.99 19.51 -3.56
C ASN A 59 4.24 18.02 -3.80
N LEU A 60 3.69 17.43 -4.86
CA LEU A 60 3.93 16.05 -5.22
C LEU A 60 5.19 15.89 -6.07
N ALA A 61 5.88 14.80 -5.84
CA ALA A 61 6.83 14.18 -6.75
C ALA A 61 6.57 12.68 -6.79
N TYR A 62 7.28 11.98 -7.68
CA TYR A 62 7.25 10.52 -7.70
C TYR A 62 8.64 9.92 -7.87
N TYR A 63 8.78 8.71 -7.39
CA TYR A 63 9.96 7.88 -7.52
C TYR A 63 9.60 6.61 -8.30
N ARG A 64 10.49 6.19 -9.20
CA ARG A 64 10.42 4.90 -9.90
C ARG A 64 11.54 4.01 -9.37
N ALA A 65 11.17 2.89 -8.76
CA ALA A 65 12.13 2.00 -8.12
C ALA A 65 13.10 1.39 -9.15
N ARG A 66 14.36 1.24 -8.74
CA ARG A 66 15.34 0.44 -9.49
C ARG A 66 15.02 -1.04 -9.30
N MET A 67 15.02 -1.76 -10.40
CA MET A 67 14.83 -3.21 -10.47
C MET A 67 15.91 -3.81 -11.37
N ASN A 68 16.10 -5.12 -11.32
CA ASN A 68 17.00 -5.83 -12.22
C ASN A 68 16.61 -5.53 -13.68
N GLY A 69 17.50 -4.88 -14.42
CA GLY A 69 17.28 -4.49 -15.82
C GLY A 69 16.66 -3.11 -16.06
N GLY A 70 16.48 -2.27 -15.04
CA GLY A 70 16.02 -0.91 -15.28
C GLY A 70 15.23 -0.27 -14.14
N ARG A 71 14.26 0.59 -14.51
CA ARG A 71 13.34 1.24 -13.58
C ARG A 71 11.94 0.68 -13.75
N SER A 72 11.25 0.44 -12.65
CA SER A 72 9.83 0.10 -12.63
C SER A 72 9.00 1.21 -13.26
N ASP A 73 7.92 0.86 -13.97
CA ASP A 73 6.93 1.84 -14.45
C ASP A 73 6.03 2.36 -13.33
N ALA A 74 5.94 1.64 -12.25
CA ALA A 74 5.22 2.05 -11.06
C ALA A 74 5.76 3.35 -10.46
N ARG A 75 4.88 4.31 -10.22
CA ARG A 75 5.17 5.64 -9.69
C ARG A 75 4.76 5.73 -8.23
N ARG A 76 5.75 5.88 -7.35
CA ARG A 76 5.52 6.09 -5.91
C ARG A 76 5.46 7.57 -5.63
N HIS A 77 4.24 8.09 -5.46
CA HIS A 77 4.01 9.50 -5.20
C HIS A 77 4.29 9.83 -3.75
N PHE A 78 4.99 10.93 -3.52
CA PHE A 78 5.35 11.39 -2.19
C PHE A 78 5.30 12.92 -2.08
N CYS A 79 5.21 13.42 -0.85
CA CYS A 79 5.28 14.86 -0.58
C CYS A 79 6.72 15.35 -0.64
N LYS A 80 7.01 16.35 -1.49
CA LYS A 80 8.35 16.97 -1.60
C LYS A 80 8.80 17.67 -0.30
N LYS A 81 7.86 18.11 0.54
CA LYS A 81 8.17 18.88 1.76
C LYS A 81 8.58 17.99 2.92
N CYS A 82 7.93 16.84 3.11
CA CYS A 82 8.17 15.99 4.28
C CYS A 82 8.52 14.53 3.94
N GLY A 83 8.60 14.17 2.64
CA GLY A 83 8.97 12.82 2.21
C GLY A 83 7.90 11.74 2.39
N SER A 84 6.73 12.04 2.99
CA SER A 84 5.69 11.03 3.20
C SER A 84 5.27 10.40 1.89
N HIS A 85 5.34 9.07 1.79
CA HIS A 85 4.78 8.32 0.67
C HIS A 85 3.25 8.36 0.76
N LEU A 86 2.59 8.60 -0.37
CA LEU A 86 1.14 8.84 -0.42
C LEU A 86 0.38 7.77 -1.19
N TRP A 87 0.88 7.36 -2.35
CA TRP A 87 0.33 6.24 -3.11
C TRP A 87 1.28 5.75 -4.20
N LEU A 88 1.09 4.49 -4.57
CA LEU A 88 1.65 3.87 -5.75
C LEU A 88 0.59 3.88 -6.86
N ALA A 89 1.00 4.24 -8.09
CA ALA A 89 0.24 4.05 -9.31
C ALA A 89 1.09 3.29 -10.33
N ASP A 90 0.50 2.31 -11.01
CA ASP A 90 1.20 1.47 -11.97
C ASP A 90 0.42 1.43 -13.30
N PRO A 91 1.05 1.72 -14.45
CA PRO A 91 0.38 1.64 -15.76
C PRO A 91 -0.19 0.25 -16.09
N SER A 92 0.33 -0.82 -15.48
CA SER A 92 -0.19 -2.18 -15.66
C SER A 92 -1.58 -2.36 -15.04
N TRP A 93 -1.96 -1.49 -14.10
CA TRP A 93 -3.27 -1.47 -13.45
C TRP A 93 -3.83 -0.05 -13.43
N PRO A 94 -4.16 0.52 -14.60
CA PRO A 94 -4.47 1.94 -14.75
C PRO A 94 -5.75 2.36 -14.01
N GLN A 95 -6.61 1.43 -13.65
CA GLN A 95 -7.86 1.65 -12.89
C GLN A 95 -7.63 1.80 -11.37
N TRP A 96 -6.44 1.43 -10.88
CA TRP A 96 -6.17 1.37 -9.46
C TRP A 96 -5.06 2.31 -8.99
N VAL A 97 -5.16 2.72 -7.74
CA VAL A 97 -4.13 3.44 -7.01
C VAL A 97 -3.99 2.81 -5.62
N TYR A 98 -2.76 2.75 -5.11
CA TYR A 98 -2.45 2.02 -3.89
C TYR A 98 -1.83 2.94 -2.84
N PRO A 99 -2.63 3.66 -2.04
CA PRO A 99 -2.10 4.35 -0.87
C PRO A 99 -1.67 3.35 0.20
N PRO A 100 -0.54 3.60 0.91
CA PRO A 100 -0.20 2.82 2.09
C PRO A 100 -1.19 3.14 3.21
N ALA A 101 -1.54 2.15 4.03
CA ALA A 101 -2.42 2.34 5.18
C ALA A 101 -1.91 3.45 6.12
N ALA A 102 -0.59 3.63 6.20
CA ALA A 102 0.05 4.70 7.00
C ALA A 102 -0.25 6.12 6.50
N ALA A 103 -0.69 6.31 5.25
CA ALA A 103 -1.06 7.62 4.70
C ALA A 103 -2.58 7.90 4.78
N ILE A 104 -3.38 6.94 5.27
CA ILE A 104 -4.83 7.05 5.41
C ILE A 104 -5.16 7.63 6.79
N ASP A 105 -5.93 8.71 6.79
CA ASP A 105 -6.42 9.38 8.01
C ASP A 105 -7.79 8.80 8.46
N THR A 106 -8.56 8.25 7.52
CA THR A 106 -9.83 7.56 7.82
C THR A 106 -9.56 6.29 8.62
N LYS A 107 -10.33 6.05 9.68
CA LYS A 107 -10.25 4.81 10.46
C LYS A 107 -10.54 3.59 9.60
N LEU A 108 -9.50 2.81 9.34
CA LEU A 108 -9.62 1.56 8.58
C LEU A 108 -10.26 0.45 9.43
N PRO A 109 -11.04 -0.45 8.79
CA PRO A 109 -11.60 -1.61 9.48
C PRO A 109 -10.49 -2.59 9.90
N LYS A 110 -10.75 -3.36 10.96
CA LYS A 110 -9.81 -4.39 11.42
C LYS A 110 -9.89 -5.61 10.50
N ALA A 111 -8.76 -5.97 9.89
CA ALA A 111 -8.68 -7.19 9.09
C ALA A 111 -8.79 -8.45 9.97
N PRO A 112 -9.56 -9.48 9.55
CA PRO A 112 -9.72 -10.73 10.30
C PRO A 112 -8.45 -11.60 10.31
N GLU A 113 -7.59 -11.43 9.32
CA GLU A 113 -6.30 -12.10 9.20
C GLU A 113 -5.28 -11.18 8.52
N ARG A 114 -4.01 -11.58 8.56
CA ARG A 114 -2.90 -10.88 7.89
C ARG A 114 -2.23 -11.80 6.89
N VAL A 115 -1.81 -11.22 5.78
CA VAL A 115 -1.02 -11.88 4.74
C VAL A 115 0.36 -11.23 4.71
N HIS A 116 1.37 -11.99 5.10
CA HIS A 116 2.78 -11.57 5.09
C HIS A 116 3.39 -12.05 3.78
N LEU A 117 3.63 -11.11 2.85
CA LEU A 117 4.14 -11.42 1.52
C LEU A 117 5.54 -10.85 1.28
N MET A 118 6.26 -11.40 0.31
CA MET A 118 7.64 -11.05 -0.01
C MET A 118 8.60 -11.29 1.16
N LEU A 119 8.35 -12.33 1.96
CA LEU A 119 9.21 -12.69 3.11
C LEU A 119 10.61 -13.12 2.67
N GLY A 120 10.81 -13.56 1.42
CA GLY A 120 12.13 -13.86 0.87
C GLY A 120 13.09 -12.67 0.84
N SER A 121 12.56 -11.43 0.86
CA SER A 121 13.34 -10.18 0.88
C SER A 121 13.18 -9.38 2.18
N LYS A 122 12.61 -10.00 3.22
CA LYS A 122 12.44 -9.39 4.54
C LYS A 122 13.79 -8.99 5.14
N ALA A 123 13.85 -7.83 5.78
CA ALA A 123 15.04 -7.45 6.55
C ALA A 123 15.22 -8.36 7.78
N SER A 124 16.47 -8.68 8.13
CA SER A 124 16.79 -9.65 9.20
C SER A 124 16.22 -9.26 10.57
N TRP A 125 16.22 -7.99 10.89
CA TRP A 125 15.76 -7.44 12.18
C TRP A 125 14.24 -7.40 12.33
N VAL A 126 13.45 -7.60 11.26
CA VAL A 126 11.99 -7.51 11.33
C VAL A 126 11.40 -8.79 11.89
N PRO A 127 10.72 -8.76 13.05
CA PRO A 127 10.01 -9.92 13.55
C PRO A 127 8.75 -10.17 12.72
N VAL A 128 8.45 -11.45 12.50
CA VAL A 128 7.19 -11.88 11.86
C VAL A 128 6.54 -12.90 12.79
N PRO A 129 5.24 -12.78 13.10
CA PRO A 129 4.52 -13.78 13.88
C PRO A 129 4.66 -15.17 13.25
N LYS A 130 4.57 -16.22 14.05
CA LYS A 130 4.50 -17.59 13.50
C LYS A 130 3.31 -17.74 12.56
N ALA A 131 3.49 -18.51 11.48
CA ALA A 131 2.40 -18.83 10.57
C ALA A 131 1.23 -19.46 11.31
N SER A 132 0.02 -19.01 11.02
CA SER A 132 -1.20 -19.44 11.69
C SER A 132 -2.42 -19.27 10.78
N ARG A 133 -3.60 -19.61 11.28
CA ARG A 133 -4.85 -19.32 10.57
C ARG A 133 -5.07 -17.81 10.35
N LYS A 134 -4.50 -16.95 11.22
CA LYS A 134 -4.61 -15.49 11.19
C LYS A 134 -3.38 -14.79 10.57
N ASP A 135 -2.29 -15.50 10.37
CA ASP A 135 -1.03 -14.97 9.82
C ASP A 135 -0.54 -15.91 8.71
N LYS A 136 -0.88 -15.58 7.48
CA LYS A 136 -0.47 -16.34 6.30
C LYS A 136 0.87 -15.87 5.79
N HIS A 137 1.77 -16.79 5.44
CA HIS A 137 3.13 -16.49 5.00
C HIS A 137 3.34 -16.87 3.55
N PHE A 138 3.95 -15.94 2.78
CA PHE A 138 4.34 -16.17 1.39
C PHE A 138 5.77 -15.66 1.19
N LYS A 139 6.62 -16.50 0.60
CA LYS A 139 7.99 -16.13 0.25
C LYS A 139 8.01 -14.99 -0.77
N ASP A 140 7.12 -15.09 -1.74
CA ASP A 140 6.89 -14.12 -2.82
C ASP A 140 5.47 -13.54 -2.73
N TYR A 141 4.78 -13.33 -3.85
CA TYR A 141 3.38 -12.92 -3.89
C TYR A 141 2.45 -14.11 -3.66
N PRO A 142 1.31 -13.93 -2.96
CA PRO A 142 0.23 -14.89 -2.99
C PRO A 142 -0.43 -14.91 -4.38
N GLU A 143 -1.05 -16.02 -4.73
CA GLU A 143 -1.85 -16.13 -5.98
C GLU A 143 -3.12 -15.27 -5.92
N GLU A 144 -3.66 -15.09 -4.71
CA GLU A 144 -4.89 -14.33 -4.48
C GLU A 144 -4.63 -12.83 -4.52
N SER A 145 -5.39 -12.10 -5.36
CA SER A 145 -5.34 -10.64 -5.42
C SER A 145 -5.97 -9.99 -4.19
N ILE A 146 -5.71 -8.67 -3.99
CA ILE A 146 -6.37 -7.87 -2.94
C ILE A 146 -7.90 -7.93 -3.08
N GLU A 147 -8.40 -7.79 -4.29
CA GLU A 147 -9.82 -7.86 -4.58
C GLU A 147 -10.40 -9.27 -4.29
N GLY A 148 -9.72 -10.32 -4.76
CA GLY A 148 -10.11 -11.71 -4.52
C GLY A 148 -10.20 -12.03 -3.04
N TRP A 149 -9.22 -11.60 -2.27
CA TRP A 149 -9.22 -11.75 -0.81
C TRP A 149 -10.45 -11.14 -0.14
N HIS A 150 -10.84 -9.92 -0.54
CA HIS A 150 -12.03 -9.24 -0.01
C HIS A 150 -13.32 -9.94 -0.44
N LYS A 151 -13.44 -10.27 -1.72
CA LYS A 151 -14.63 -10.96 -2.26
C LYS A 151 -14.88 -12.29 -1.59
N ARG A 152 -13.84 -13.13 -1.47
CA ARG A 152 -13.93 -14.45 -0.85
C ARG A 152 -14.38 -14.41 0.61
N ARG A 153 -14.17 -13.28 1.30
CA ARG A 153 -14.57 -13.09 2.70
C ARG A 153 -15.84 -12.27 2.87
N GLY A 154 -16.53 -11.89 1.80
CA GLY A 154 -17.69 -11.01 1.88
C GLY A 154 -17.37 -9.61 2.42
N LEU A 155 -16.11 -9.16 2.28
CA LEU A 155 -15.63 -7.87 2.78
C LEU A 155 -15.48 -6.81 1.67
N TYR A 156 -15.76 -7.17 0.44
CA TYR A 156 -15.81 -6.23 -0.70
C TYR A 156 -17.00 -5.30 -0.54
N ARG A 157 -16.79 -3.98 -0.66
CA ARG A 157 -17.77 -2.95 -0.36
C ARG A 157 -18.15 -2.13 -1.58
#